data_2832fde0843d1466b2231d68be67b934
#
_entry.id   2832fde0843d1466b2231d68be67b934
#
_cell.length_a   1.000
_cell.length_b   1.000
_cell.length_c   1.000
_cell.angle_alpha   90.00
_cell.angle_beta   90.00
_cell.angle_gamma   90.00
#
_symmetry.space_group_name_H-M   'P 1'
#
loop_
_entity.id
_entity.type
_entity.pdbx_description
1 polymer ?
#
loop_
_entity_poly.entity_id
_entity_poly.type
_entity_poly.pdbx_seq_one_letter_code
_entity_poly.pdbx_strand_id
1 'polypeptide(L)'
;MRVLVPLIVVLPVACSRSEAAPMPDPALFDPIASVVMHPRCINCHQDQSPRQTDLKILHQPLVVRGKDGHGAPTQQCQTCHQATNTADGFVPGVATWQLAPLSMLWEGRTKEQICEQMKDPARNGGRRSGEDVIEHMKADPLVLWAWTPGADRTTPPLSHEKFVEALEAWVSAGMPCPHGG
;
A
#
# COMPACT_ATOMS: atom_id res chain seq x y z
N MET A 1 -11.51 -0.61 84.79
CA MET A 1 -11.34 0.15 83.58
C MET A 1 -10.58 -0.75 82.58
N ARG A 2 -11.26 -1.24 81.55
CA ARG A 2 -10.61 -2.03 80.44
C ARG A 2 -10.31 -1.10 79.30
N VAL A 3 -9.05 -0.92 78.99
CA VAL A 3 -8.58 -0.10 77.83
C VAL A 3 -8.67 -0.98 76.58
N LEU A 4 -9.56 -0.61 75.68
CA LEU A 4 -9.63 -1.21 74.33
C LEU A 4 -8.57 -0.55 73.44
N VAL A 5 -7.58 -1.33 73.00
CA VAL A 5 -6.59 -0.89 72.01
C VAL A 5 -7.14 -1.18 70.57
N PRO A 6 -7.27 -0.19 69.67
CA PRO A 6 -7.74 -0.45 68.34
C PRO A 6 -6.66 -1.13 67.54
N LEU A 7 -7.00 -2.25 66.91
CA LEU A 7 -6.12 -2.94 65.90
C LEU A 7 -6.17 -2.21 64.55
N ILE A 8 -5.09 -1.55 64.17
CA ILE A 8 -4.95 -0.90 62.87
C ILE A 8 -4.55 -1.98 61.85
N VAL A 9 -5.47 -2.35 60.98
CA VAL A 9 -5.18 -3.25 59.83
C VAL A 9 -4.64 -2.41 58.70
N VAL A 10 -3.33 -2.54 58.41
CA VAL A 10 -2.67 -1.94 57.25
C VAL A 10 -2.82 -2.89 56.07
N LEU A 11 -3.67 -2.55 55.10
CA LEU A 11 -3.81 -3.28 53.84
C LEU A 11 -2.64 -2.90 52.92
N PRO A 12 -1.92 -3.87 52.36
CA PRO A 12 -0.87 -3.57 51.38
C PRO A 12 -1.52 -3.07 50.07
N VAL A 13 -1.17 -1.86 49.67
CA VAL A 13 -1.48 -1.35 48.29
C VAL A 13 -0.57 -2.07 47.34
N ALA A 14 -1.08 -3.06 46.61
CA ALA A 14 -0.39 -3.69 45.51
C ALA A 14 -0.33 -2.68 44.35
N CYS A 15 0.83 -2.05 44.14
CA CYS A 15 1.13 -1.33 42.90
C CYS A 15 1.23 -2.34 41.75
N SER A 16 0.15 -2.51 40.99
CA SER A 16 0.20 -3.21 39.70
C SER A 16 1.08 -2.41 38.73
N ARG A 17 2.25 -2.93 38.43
CA ARG A 17 3.04 -2.42 37.30
C ARG A 17 2.19 -2.66 36.05
N SER A 18 1.72 -1.58 35.41
CA SER A 18 1.22 -1.64 34.03
C SER A 18 2.41 -2.00 33.14
N GLU A 19 2.40 -3.21 32.61
CA GLU A 19 3.35 -3.63 31.59
C GLU A 19 3.03 -2.82 30.34
N ALA A 20 3.98 -2.01 29.87
CA ALA A 20 3.80 -1.24 28.65
C ALA A 20 3.57 -2.22 27.48
N ALA A 21 2.52 -1.96 26.69
CA ALA A 21 2.27 -2.77 25.50
C ALA A 21 3.53 -2.76 24.60
N PRO A 22 3.90 -3.91 24.02
CA PRO A 22 5.05 -3.99 23.13
C PRO A 22 4.89 -2.98 22.00
N MET A 23 5.98 -2.27 21.67
CA MET A 23 5.99 -1.35 20.53
C MET A 23 5.69 -2.11 19.25
N PRO A 24 4.81 -1.58 18.37
CA PRO A 24 4.51 -2.22 17.10
C PRO A 24 5.79 -2.39 16.26
N ASP A 25 5.97 -3.58 15.66
CA ASP A 25 7.18 -3.91 14.89
C ASP A 25 7.13 -3.24 13.50
N PRO A 26 8.05 -2.31 13.20
CA PRO A 26 8.13 -1.66 11.88
C PRO A 26 8.43 -2.64 10.73
N ALA A 27 9.01 -3.81 11.02
CA ALA A 27 9.29 -4.83 10.01
C ALA A 27 8.02 -5.45 9.40
N LEU A 28 6.84 -5.26 10.01
CA LEU A 28 5.56 -5.65 9.44
C LEU A 28 5.28 -4.99 8.08
N PHE A 29 5.92 -3.86 7.78
CA PHE A 29 5.79 -3.22 6.47
C PHE A 29 6.73 -3.82 5.39
N ASP A 30 7.76 -4.57 5.73
CA ASP A 30 8.74 -5.09 4.76
C ASP A 30 8.12 -5.98 3.66
N PRO A 31 7.24 -6.96 3.96
CA PRO A 31 6.56 -7.72 2.93
C PRO A 31 5.66 -6.85 2.06
N ILE A 32 4.99 -5.84 2.61
CA ILE A 32 4.17 -4.88 1.87
C ILE A 32 5.06 -4.05 0.93
N ALA A 33 6.18 -3.53 1.45
CA ALA A 33 7.15 -2.75 0.67
C ALA A 33 7.67 -3.55 -0.54
N SER A 34 7.93 -4.85 -0.37
CA SER A 34 8.39 -5.71 -1.47
C SER A 34 7.42 -5.74 -2.66
N VAL A 35 6.12 -5.60 -2.40
CA VAL A 35 5.06 -5.56 -3.41
C VAL A 35 4.88 -4.15 -3.97
N VAL A 36 4.67 -3.15 -3.12
CA VAL A 36 4.34 -1.79 -3.59
C VAL A 36 5.51 -1.10 -4.28
N MET A 37 6.74 -1.53 -4.02
CA MET A 37 7.94 -1.07 -4.73
C MET A 37 8.28 -1.89 -5.98
N HIS A 38 7.51 -2.92 -6.28
CA HIS A 38 7.69 -3.74 -7.48
C HIS A 38 7.29 -2.94 -8.74
N PRO A 39 7.89 -3.19 -9.93
CA PRO A 39 7.53 -2.52 -11.19
C PRO A 39 6.02 -2.51 -11.50
N ARG A 40 5.28 -3.56 -11.11
CA ARG A 40 3.81 -3.61 -11.34
C ARG A 40 3.04 -2.49 -10.64
N CYS A 41 3.56 -1.97 -9.54
CA CYS A 41 2.98 -0.83 -8.82
C CYS A 41 3.64 0.48 -9.25
N ILE A 42 4.98 0.53 -9.19
CA ILE A 42 5.75 1.75 -9.48
C ILE A 42 5.49 2.29 -10.89
N ASN A 43 5.27 1.43 -11.90
CA ASN A 43 5.03 1.86 -13.28
C ASN A 43 3.79 2.76 -13.44
N CYS A 44 2.79 2.65 -12.54
CA CYS A 44 1.58 3.47 -12.53
C CYS A 44 1.65 4.62 -11.51
N HIS A 45 2.46 4.49 -10.45
CA HIS A 45 2.64 5.48 -9.39
C HIS A 45 3.72 6.50 -9.76
N GLN A 46 3.52 7.18 -10.89
CA GLN A 46 4.45 8.11 -11.54
C GLN A 46 3.94 9.54 -11.57
N ASP A 47 4.82 10.50 -11.78
CA ASP A 47 4.45 11.93 -11.87
C ASP A 47 3.85 12.31 -13.24
N GLN A 48 4.60 12.20 -14.34
CA GLN A 48 4.20 12.72 -15.65
C GLN A 48 3.85 11.62 -16.67
N SER A 49 4.64 10.55 -16.72
CA SER A 49 4.51 9.49 -17.72
C SER A 49 4.58 8.13 -17.06
N PRO A 50 3.73 7.18 -17.48
CA PRO A 50 3.84 5.81 -16.99
C PRO A 50 5.18 5.20 -17.38
N ARG A 51 5.60 4.23 -16.59
CA ARG A 51 6.70 3.32 -16.96
C ARG A 51 6.11 2.02 -17.48
N GLN A 52 6.92 1.29 -18.23
CA GLN A 52 6.55 -0.05 -18.72
C GLN A 52 7.69 -1.03 -18.50
N THR A 53 7.37 -2.30 -18.62
CA THR A 53 8.27 -3.45 -18.41
C THR A 53 8.84 -3.53 -16.98
N ASP A 54 9.57 -4.60 -16.71
CA ASP A 54 10.24 -4.78 -15.41
C ASP A 54 11.45 -3.84 -15.25
N LEU A 55 11.94 -3.28 -16.35
CA LEU A 55 13.02 -2.29 -16.35
C LEU A 55 12.55 -0.86 -16.06
N LYS A 56 11.25 -0.66 -15.88
CA LYS A 56 10.65 0.65 -15.59
C LYS A 56 11.05 1.74 -16.61
N ILE A 57 11.14 1.37 -17.89
CA ILE A 57 11.45 2.30 -18.98
C ILE A 57 10.24 3.21 -19.27
N LEU A 58 10.48 4.36 -19.88
CA LEU A 58 9.39 5.22 -20.35
C LEU A 58 8.48 4.47 -21.30
N HIS A 59 7.17 4.70 -21.14
CA HIS A 59 6.14 4.08 -21.97
C HIS A 59 6.37 4.37 -23.47
N GLN A 60 6.22 3.34 -24.29
CA GLN A 60 6.33 3.43 -25.75
C GLN A 60 5.00 3.01 -26.40
N PRO A 61 4.36 3.88 -27.21
CA PRO A 61 4.75 5.26 -27.54
C PRO A 61 4.73 6.16 -26.30
N LEU A 62 5.44 7.29 -26.33
CA LEU A 62 5.45 8.23 -25.22
C LEU A 62 4.03 8.77 -24.99
N VAL A 63 3.51 8.53 -23.79
CA VAL A 63 2.23 9.06 -23.31
C VAL A 63 2.46 9.86 -22.03
N VAL A 64 1.59 10.81 -21.75
CA VAL A 64 1.61 11.63 -20.55
C VAL A 64 0.35 11.39 -19.72
N ARG A 65 0.45 11.66 -18.42
CA ARG A 65 -0.64 11.48 -17.45
C ARG A 65 -1.97 12.11 -17.88
N GLY A 66 -1.94 13.29 -18.50
CA GLY A 66 -3.14 14.11 -18.63
C GLY A 66 -3.60 14.69 -17.29
N LYS A 67 -4.77 15.33 -17.28
CA LYS A 67 -5.29 16.05 -16.11
C LYS A 67 -5.71 15.11 -14.97
N ASP A 68 -6.24 13.95 -15.31
CA ASP A 68 -6.93 13.03 -14.42
C ASP A 68 -6.29 11.63 -14.33
N GLY A 69 -5.14 11.44 -14.96
CA GLY A 69 -4.44 10.15 -14.97
C GLY A 69 -4.85 9.21 -16.11
N HIS A 70 -5.78 9.62 -16.98
CA HIS A 70 -6.29 8.81 -18.11
C HIS A 70 -5.57 9.07 -19.43
N GLY A 71 -4.48 9.84 -19.41
CA GLY A 71 -3.75 10.25 -20.61
C GLY A 71 -4.19 11.63 -21.14
N ALA A 72 -3.47 12.15 -22.15
CA ALA A 72 -3.87 13.38 -22.82
C ALA A 72 -5.16 13.17 -23.62
N PRO A 73 -5.98 14.23 -23.86
CA PRO A 73 -7.23 14.11 -24.63
C PRO A 73 -7.06 13.50 -26.01
N THR A 74 -5.90 13.69 -26.65
CA THR A 74 -5.54 13.15 -27.97
C THR A 74 -4.91 11.76 -27.91
N GLN A 75 -4.60 11.25 -26.71
CA GLN A 75 -3.92 9.97 -26.51
C GLN A 75 -4.29 9.39 -25.13
N GLN A 76 -5.54 8.99 -25.02
CA GLN A 76 -6.03 8.40 -23.78
C GLN A 76 -5.53 6.97 -23.60
N CYS A 77 -5.29 6.57 -22.36
CA CYS A 77 -4.83 5.22 -22.01
C CYS A 77 -5.72 4.13 -22.61
N GLN A 78 -7.03 4.29 -22.50
CA GLN A 78 -8.03 3.33 -22.99
C GLN A 78 -8.09 3.20 -24.52
N THR A 79 -7.40 4.06 -25.28
CA THR A 79 -7.26 3.86 -26.73
C THR A 79 -6.53 2.54 -27.06
N CYS A 80 -5.56 2.16 -26.22
CA CYS A 80 -4.79 0.92 -26.38
C CYS A 80 -5.11 -0.10 -25.29
N HIS A 81 -5.28 0.35 -24.04
CA HIS A 81 -5.54 -0.51 -22.88
C HIS A 81 -7.04 -0.77 -22.74
N GLN A 82 -7.48 -1.93 -23.21
CA GLN A 82 -8.88 -2.33 -23.19
C GLN A 82 -9.27 -2.98 -21.83
N ALA A 83 -10.47 -3.55 -21.74
CA ALA A 83 -10.97 -4.16 -20.51
C ALA A 83 -10.20 -5.42 -20.06
N THR A 84 -9.37 -6.00 -20.94
CA THR A 84 -8.54 -7.18 -20.66
C THR A 84 -7.22 -7.05 -21.40
N ASN A 85 -6.20 -7.79 -20.97
CA ASN A 85 -4.97 -7.93 -21.74
C ASN A 85 -5.29 -8.42 -23.16
N THR A 86 -4.50 -7.96 -24.16
CA THR A 86 -4.55 -8.56 -25.51
C THR A 86 -4.25 -10.06 -25.47
N ALA A 87 -4.71 -10.81 -26.47
CA ALA A 87 -4.54 -12.26 -26.53
C ALA A 87 -3.08 -12.72 -26.45
N ASP A 88 -2.15 -11.91 -26.99
CA ASP A 88 -0.71 -12.13 -26.88
C ASP A 88 -0.10 -11.61 -25.57
N GLY A 89 -0.90 -10.96 -24.74
CA GLY A 89 -0.49 -10.38 -23.46
C GLY A 89 0.38 -9.13 -23.56
N PHE A 90 0.73 -8.63 -24.76
CA PHE A 90 1.65 -7.50 -24.91
C PHE A 90 1.05 -6.17 -24.47
N VAL A 91 -0.21 -5.90 -24.80
CA VAL A 91 -0.90 -4.71 -24.31
C VAL A 91 -1.72 -5.09 -23.07
N PRO A 92 -1.34 -4.58 -21.89
CA PRO A 92 -2.11 -4.86 -20.69
C PRO A 92 -3.46 -4.14 -20.70
N GLY A 93 -4.45 -4.69 -20.00
CA GLY A 93 -5.76 -4.09 -19.95
C GLY A 93 -6.56 -4.50 -18.72
N VAL A 94 -7.30 -3.53 -18.23
CA VAL A 94 -8.41 -3.67 -17.31
C VAL A 94 -9.36 -2.49 -17.54
N ALA A 95 -10.65 -2.64 -17.26
CA ALA A 95 -11.67 -1.64 -17.59
C ALA A 95 -11.38 -0.23 -17.05
N THR A 96 -10.61 -0.11 -15.98
CA THR A 96 -10.26 1.16 -15.29
C THR A 96 -8.80 1.55 -15.48
N TRP A 97 -8.18 1.26 -16.63
CA TRP A 97 -6.77 1.55 -16.86
C TRP A 97 -6.45 3.04 -16.75
N GLN A 98 -5.64 3.40 -15.77
CA GLN A 98 -5.24 4.77 -15.46
C GLN A 98 -3.97 4.81 -14.60
N LEU A 99 -3.36 5.97 -14.49
CA LEU A 99 -2.31 6.22 -13.50
C LEU A 99 -2.90 6.49 -12.12
N ALA A 100 -2.19 6.12 -11.07
CA ALA A 100 -2.53 6.50 -9.71
C ALA A 100 -2.56 8.04 -9.56
N PRO A 101 -3.36 8.62 -8.66
CA PRO A 101 -3.36 10.06 -8.40
C PRO A 101 -1.96 10.60 -8.07
N LEU A 102 -1.68 11.86 -8.41
CA LEU A 102 -0.38 12.50 -8.12
C LEU A 102 -0.02 12.48 -6.62
N SER A 103 -1.03 12.51 -5.75
CA SER A 103 -0.82 12.35 -4.32
C SER A 103 -0.22 11.00 -3.93
N MET A 104 -0.31 10.00 -4.82
CA MET A 104 0.20 8.64 -4.63
C MET A 104 1.47 8.38 -5.46
N LEU A 105 2.33 9.35 -5.60
CA LEU A 105 3.62 9.19 -6.26
C LEU A 105 4.56 8.33 -5.40
N TRP A 106 5.01 7.19 -5.95
CA TRP A 106 5.90 6.23 -5.27
C TRP A 106 7.28 6.12 -5.91
N GLU A 107 7.42 6.48 -7.19
CA GLU A 107 8.74 6.47 -7.84
C GLU A 107 9.74 7.35 -7.06
N GLY A 108 10.90 6.79 -6.77
CA GLY A 108 11.96 7.47 -6.02
C GLY A 108 11.70 7.63 -4.52
N ARG A 109 10.61 7.07 -3.99
CA ARG A 109 10.31 7.08 -2.56
C ARG A 109 10.95 5.90 -1.84
N THR A 110 11.34 6.12 -0.59
CA THR A 110 11.76 5.06 0.31
C THR A 110 10.56 4.26 0.80
N LYS A 111 10.78 3.05 1.31
CA LYS A 111 9.71 2.24 1.91
C LYS A 111 8.99 2.96 3.05
N GLU A 112 9.72 3.71 3.87
CA GLU A 112 9.17 4.55 4.93
C GLU A 112 8.22 5.62 4.38
N GLN A 113 8.67 6.37 3.35
CA GLN A 113 7.87 7.41 2.72
C GLN A 113 6.58 6.84 2.11
N ILE A 114 6.63 5.65 1.50
CA ILE A 114 5.45 4.97 0.96
C ILE A 114 4.54 4.52 2.10
N CYS A 115 5.10 3.96 3.18
CA CYS A 115 4.34 3.56 4.36
C CYS A 115 3.55 4.74 4.95
N GLU A 116 4.20 5.85 5.22
CA GLU A 116 3.54 7.05 5.74
C GLU A 116 2.52 7.64 4.75
N GLN A 117 2.76 7.48 3.46
CA GLN A 117 1.81 7.90 2.43
C GLN A 117 0.56 7.01 2.42
N MET A 118 0.70 5.70 2.60
CA MET A 118 -0.43 4.77 2.65
C MET A 118 -1.36 5.03 3.84
N LYS A 119 -0.85 5.60 4.93
CA LYS A 119 -1.62 5.95 6.13
C LYS A 119 -2.39 7.27 6.00
N ASP A 120 -1.98 8.14 5.10
CA ASP A 120 -2.49 9.50 5.00
C ASP A 120 -3.62 9.60 3.95
N PRO A 121 -4.89 9.85 4.34
CA PRO A 121 -6.01 9.98 3.41
C PRO A 121 -5.81 11.03 2.31
N ALA A 122 -5.05 12.08 2.57
CA ALA A 122 -4.73 13.09 1.57
C ALA A 122 -3.76 12.58 0.49
N ARG A 123 -3.03 11.50 0.77
CA ARG A 123 -1.97 10.96 -0.09
C ARG A 123 -2.15 9.50 -0.50
N ASN A 124 -3.22 8.84 -0.07
CA ASN A 124 -3.51 7.44 -0.39
C ASN A 124 -4.77 7.26 -1.27
N GLY A 125 -5.22 8.32 -1.93
CA GLY A 125 -6.42 8.29 -2.75
C GLY A 125 -7.73 8.38 -1.95
N GLY A 126 -7.69 8.97 -0.74
CA GLY A 126 -8.87 9.25 0.08
C GLY A 126 -9.30 8.10 1.02
N ARG A 127 -8.49 7.08 1.20
CA ARG A 127 -8.77 5.94 2.10
C ARG A 127 -8.58 6.37 3.53
N ARG A 128 -9.67 6.33 4.32
CA ARG A 128 -9.74 6.93 5.66
C ARG A 128 -9.28 6.00 6.78
N SER A 129 -9.24 4.71 6.52
CA SER A 129 -8.86 3.69 7.50
C SER A 129 -7.92 2.65 6.89
N GLY A 130 -7.32 1.82 7.74
CA GLY A 130 -6.54 0.67 7.30
C GLY A 130 -7.40 -0.35 6.54
N GLU A 131 -8.65 -0.52 6.96
CA GLU A 131 -9.62 -1.39 6.30
C GLU A 131 -9.94 -0.91 4.88
N ASP A 132 -10.06 0.41 4.65
CA ASP A 132 -10.24 0.98 3.32
C ASP A 132 -9.02 0.70 2.42
N VAL A 133 -7.80 0.73 3.00
CA VAL A 133 -6.58 0.36 2.28
C VAL A 133 -6.59 -1.12 1.93
N ILE A 134 -6.93 -2.00 2.88
CA ILE A 134 -7.03 -3.45 2.64
C ILE A 134 -8.07 -3.72 1.55
N GLU A 135 -9.26 -3.15 1.65
CA GLU A 135 -10.34 -3.39 0.67
C GLU A 135 -9.93 -2.96 -0.74
N HIS A 136 -9.29 -1.80 -0.89
CA HIS A 136 -8.75 -1.38 -2.18
C HIS A 136 -7.72 -2.36 -2.73
N MET A 137 -6.74 -2.76 -1.92
CA MET A 137 -5.68 -3.67 -2.35
C MET A 137 -6.21 -5.07 -2.64
N LYS A 138 -7.35 -5.44 -2.05
CA LYS A 138 -8.00 -6.73 -2.18
C LYS A 138 -8.90 -6.84 -3.41
N ALA A 139 -9.57 -5.75 -3.79
CA ALA A 139 -10.69 -5.81 -4.73
C ALA A 139 -10.54 -4.92 -5.98
N ASP A 140 -9.65 -3.93 -5.99
CA ASP A 140 -9.52 -3.03 -7.15
C ASP A 140 -8.96 -3.78 -8.37
N PRO A 141 -9.65 -3.77 -9.53
CA PRO A 141 -9.21 -4.52 -10.71
C PRO A 141 -7.83 -4.11 -11.22
N LEU A 142 -7.46 -2.83 -11.07
CA LEU A 142 -6.15 -2.34 -11.51
C LEU A 142 -5.02 -2.85 -10.60
N VAL A 143 -5.29 -2.98 -9.29
CA VAL A 143 -4.36 -3.62 -8.35
C VAL A 143 -4.24 -5.11 -8.64
N LEU A 144 -5.37 -5.81 -8.82
CA LEU A 144 -5.40 -7.25 -9.11
C LEU A 144 -4.66 -7.61 -10.39
N TRP A 145 -4.67 -6.71 -11.39
CA TRP A 145 -3.93 -6.91 -12.63
C TRP A 145 -2.43 -7.16 -12.39
N ALA A 146 -1.85 -6.64 -11.32
CA ALA A 146 -0.43 -6.83 -11.00
C ALA A 146 -0.02 -8.31 -10.89
N TRP A 147 -0.94 -9.21 -10.57
CA TRP A 147 -0.71 -10.66 -10.47
C TRP A 147 -1.08 -11.44 -11.76
N THR A 148 -1.64 -10.76 -12.76
CA THR A 148 -1.96 -11.33 -14.07
C THR A 148 -1.51 -10.41 -15.20
N PRO A 149 -0.24 -9.93 -15.20
CA PRO A 149 0.19 -8.83 -16.05
C PRO A 149 0.33 -9.19 -17.53
N GLY A 150 0.30 -10.46 -17.87
CA GLY A 150 0.46 -10.95 -19.25
C GLY A 150 1.90 -10.85 -19.77
N ALA A 151 2.15 -11.47 -20.93
CA ALA A 151 3.46 -11.54 -21.61
C ALA A 151 4.59 -11.91 -20.62
N ASP A 152 5.80 -11.38 -20.84
CA ASP A 152 7.00 -11.68 -20.05
C ASP A 152 7.16 -10.77 -18.82
N ARG A 153 6.05 -10.24 -18.27
CA ARG A 153 6.08 -9.38 -17.09
C ARG A 153 6.10 -10.21 -15.80
N THR A 154 7.06 -9.91 -14.91
CA THR A 154 7.10 -10.54 -13.59
C THR A 154 5.91 -10.09 -12.72
N THR A 155 5.46 -10.98 -11.86
CA THR A 155 4.48 -10.67 -10.80
C THR A 155 5.21 -10.18 -9.54
N PRO A 156 4.52 -9.49 -8.63
CA PRO A 156 5.07 -9.19 -7.31
C PRO A 156 5.60 -10.44 -6.58
N PRO A 157 6.58 -10.29 -5.67
CA PRO A 157 7.25 -11.43 -5.03
C PRO A 157 6.35 -12.24 -4.09
N LEU A 158 5.24 -11.66 -3.62
CA LEU A 158 4.23 -12.36 -2.83
C LEU A 158 3.03 -12.70 -3.69
N SER A 159 2.35 -13.82 -3.40
CA SER A 159 1.00 -14.01 -3.93
C SER A 159 0.07 -12.91 -3.43
N HIS A 160 -1.02 -12.64 -4.15
CA HIS A 160 -2.00 -11.63 -3.72
C HIS A 160 -2.57 -11.94 -2.33
N GLU A 161 -2.85 -13.20 -2.05
CA GLU A 161 -3.29 -13.67 -0.73
C GLU A 161 -2.30 -13.31 0.38
N LYS A 162 -1.00 -13.61 0.17
CA LYS A 162 0.05 -13.30 1.15
C LYS A 162 0.27 -11.80 1.32
N PHE A 163 0.09 -11.04 0.28
CA PHE A 163 0.11 -9.58 0.35
C PHE A 163 -1.05 -9.04 1.20
N VAL A 164 -2.26 -9.57 1.02
CA VAL A 164 -3.44 -9.18 1.82
C VAL A 164 -3.24 -9.58 3.28
N GLU A 165 -2.77 -10.79 3.58
CA GLU A 165 -2.43 -11.22 4.94
C GLU A 165 -1.43 -10.26 5.62
N ALA A 166 -0.40 -9.82 4.88
CA ALA A 166 0.58 -8.86 5.39
C ALA A 166 -0.05 -7.49 5.68
N LEU A 167 -0.95 -7.01 4.82
CA LEU A 167 -1.70 -5.77 5.05
C LEU A 167 -2.59 -5.86 6.30
N GLU A 168 -3.32 -6.97 6.45
CA GLU A 168 -4.18 -7.21 7.61
C GLU A 168 -3.37 -7.23 8.92
N ALA A 169 -2.21 -7.90 8.93
CA ALA A 169 -1.31 -7.92 10.07
C ALA A 169 -0.76 -6.51 10.40
N TRP A 170 -0.34 -5.75 9.39
CA TRP A 170 0.17 -4.40 9.53
C TRP A 170 -0.90 -3.43 10.06
N VAL A 171 -2.12 -3.50 9.53
CA VAL A 171 -3.26 -2.68 9.99
C VAL A 171 -3.64 -3.03 11.42
N SER A 172 -3.75 -4.33 11.75
CA SER A 172 -4.05 -4.81 13.11
C SER A 172 -3.02 -4.35 14.15
N ALA A 173 -1.77 -4.19 13.76
CA ALA A 173 -0.69 -3.67 14.60
C ALA A 173 -0.65 -2.13 14.70
N GLY A 174 -1.62 -1.41 14.11
CA GLY A 174 -1.68 0.05 14.12
C GLY A 174 -0.82 0.72 13.05
N MET A 175 -0.51 0.01 11.98
CA MET A 175 0.21 0.50 10.80
C MET A 175 1.60 1.10 11.13
N PRO A 176 2.50 0.35 11.82
CA PRO A 176 3.84 0.83 12.11
C PRO A 176 4.64 1.03 10.82
N CYS A 177 5.36 2.16 10.73
CA CYS A 177 6.26 2.41 9.61
C CYS A 177 7.72 2.26 10.02
N PRO A 178 8.59 1.82 9.09
CA PRO A 178 10.03 1.84 9.31
C PRO A 178 10.50 3.26 9.64
N HIS A 179 11.48 3.37 10.51
CA HIS A 179 12.14 4.66 10.76
C HIS A 179 13.21 4.89 9.69
N GLY A 180 13.32 6.12 9.20
CA GLY A 180 14.36 6.49 8.25
C GLY A 180 15.76 6.28 8.86
N GLY A 181 16.61 5.60 8.15
CA GLY A 181 18.03 5.49 8.48
C GLY A 181 18.79 6.73 8.06
#